data_2a3ea499d0d199f1c28b76757d0bcda6
#
_entry.id   2a3ea499d0d199f1c28b76757d0bcda6
#
_cell.length_a   1.000
_cell.length_b   1.000
_cell.length_c   1.000
_cell.angle_alpha   90.00
_cell.angle_beta   90.00
_cell.angle_gamma   90.00
#
_symmetry.space_group_name_H-M   'P 1'
#
loop_
_entity.id
_entity.type
_entity.pdbx_description
1 polymer ?
#
loop_
_entity_poly.entity_id
_entity_poly.type
_entity_poly.pdbx_seq_one_letter_code
_entity_poly.pdbx_strand_id
1 'polypeptide(L)'
;MAVEPPSQHGFTLIEVLVALAVFSLAALTLLRLEGATMANARMLEVRTAAEIVAQNRAVEALTDPTAPSLGTVSGSEMQAGQSWPWTRITTAMPDAGLEQVAIHVASPFGGEAAAVTVYRRTG
;
A
#
# COMPACT_ATOMS: atom_id res chain seq x y z
N MET A 1 72.10 -5.64 12.61
CA MET A 1 70.99 -6.16 13.42
C MET A 1 69.70 -5.71 12.77
N ALA A 2 68.99 -6.63 12.18
CA ALA A 2 67.74 -6.31 11.52
C ALA A 2 66.61 -6.26 12.56
N VAL A 3 65.96 -5.14 12.69
CA VAL A 3 64.82 -4.99 13.53
C VAL A 3 63.61 -5.16 12.61
N GLU A 4 62.88 -6.21 12.78
CA GLU A 4 61.62 -6.38 12.05
C GLU A 4 60.62 -5.35 12.55
N PRO A 5 60.01 -4.58 11.67
CA PRO A 5 58.93 -3.69 12.06
C PRO A 5 57.71 -4.51 12.49
N PRO A 6 57.25 -4.38 13.73
CA PRO A 6 56.18 -5.22 14.26
C PRO A 6 54.81 -4.96 13.63
N SER A 7 54.67 -3.89 12.88
CA SER A 7 53.41 -3.47 12.29
C SER A 7 53.22 -3.82 10.81
N GLN A 8 54.17 -4.57 10.24
CA GLN A 8 54.14 -4.86 8.80
C GLN A 8 53.68 -6.27 8.46
N HIS A 9 52.99 -6.91 9.34
CA HIS A 9 52.35 -8.16 9.00
C HIS A 9 51.09 -7.83 8.21
N GLY A 10 51.04 -8.31 6.98
CA GLY A 10 49.80 -8.27 6.20
C GLY A 10 48.74 -9.11 6.91
N PHE A 11 47.51 -8.93 6.48
CA PHE A 11 46.42 -9.75 6.96
C PHE A 11 46.70 -11.22 6.65
N THR A 12 46.43 -12.08 7.61
CA THR A 12 46.47 -13.51 7.37
C THR A 12 45.33 -13.91 6.44
N LEU A 13 45.49 -15.01 5.73
CA LEU A 13 44.43 -15.52 4.86
C LEU A 13 43.14 -15.76 5.64
N ILE A 14 43.24 -16.25 6.87
CA ILE A 14 42.10 -16.54 7.71
C ILE A 14 41.37 -15.25 8.16
N GLU A 15 42.14 -14.18 8.42
CA GLU A 15 41.56 -12.88 8.75
C GLU A 15 40.74 -12.30 7.59
N VAL A 16 41.28 -12.41 6.38
CA VAL A 16 40.59 -11.99 5.16
C VAL A 16 39.32 -12.81 4.96
N LEU A 17 39.35 -14.11 5.17
CA LEU A 17 38.19 -14.98 5.05
C LEU A 17 37.11 -14.60 6.07
N VAL A 18 37.49 -14.36 7.32
CA VAL A 18 36.55 -13.92 8.37
C VAL A 18 35.95 -12.56 8.04
N ALA A 19 36.78 -11.61 7.60
CA ALA A 19 36.32 -10.30 7.20
C ALA A 19 35.32 -10.37 6.04
N LEU A 20 35.57 -11.20 5.03
CA LEU A 20 34.65 -11.41 3.92
C LEU A 20 33.34 -12.07 4.37
N ALA A 21 33.42 -13.04 5.29
CA ALA A 21 32.23 -13.67 5.84
C ALA A 21 31.34 -12.67 6.58
N VAL A 22 31.93 -11.85 7.45
CA VAL A 22 31.22 -10.81 8.19
C VAL A 22 30.61 -9.78 7.25
N PHE A 23 31.40 -9.33 6.28
CA PHE A 23 30.92 -8.36 5.27
C PHE A 23 29.75 -8.93 4.47
N SER A 24 29.83 -10.19 4.05
CA SER A 24 28.76 -10.85 3.30
C SER A 24 27.48 -10.94 4.09
N LEU A 25 27.56 -11.27 5.38
CA LEU A 25 26.40 -11.30 6.26
C LEU A 25 25.77 -9.92 6.44
N ALA A 26 26.59 -8.90 6.64
CA ALA A 26 26.13 -7.52 6.76
C ALA A 26 25.46 -7.03 5.48
N ALA A 27 26.07 -7.30 4.32
CA ALA A 27 25.52 -6.93 3.02
C ALA A 27 24.19 -7.63 2.75
N LEU A 28 24.09 -8.92 3.07
CA LEU A 28 22.85 -9.69 2.91
C LEU A 28 21.74 -9.13 3.78
N THR A 29 22.04 -8.76 5.02
CA THR A 29 21.07 -8.16 5.95
C THR A 29 20.56 -6.82 5.42
N LEU A 30 21.45 -5.97 4.91
CA LEU A 30 21.10 -4.70 4.30
C LEU A 30 20.18 -4.88 3.08
N LEU A 31 20.50 -5.81 2.20
CA LEU A 31 19.69 -6.08 1.02
C LEU A 31 18.28 -6.56 1.40
N ARG A 32 18.16 -7.38 2.44
CA ARG A 32 16.87 -7.82 2.94
C ARG A 32 16.05 -6.66 3.51
N LEU A 33 16.71 -5.78 4.25
CA LEU A 33 16.06 -4.60 4.82
C LEU A 33 15.55 -3.65 3.72
N GLU A 34 16.34 -3.41 2.70
CA GLU A 34 15.92 -2.59 1.56
C GLU A 34 14.73 -3.20 0.83
N GLY A 35 14.75 -4.50 0.60
CA GLY A 35 13.63 -5.21 -0.03
C GLY A 35 12.35 -5.08 0.78
N ALA A 36 12.41 -5.21 2.10
CA ALA A 36 11.26 -5.03 2.98
C ALA A 36 10.74 -3.58 2.95
N THR A 37 11.64 -2.60 2.95
CA THR A 37 11.28 -1.17 2.87
C THR A 37 10.59 -0.85 1.55
N MET A 38 11.08 -1.37 0.44
CA MET A 38 10.46 -1.17 -0.86
C MET A 38 9.07 -1.81 -0.96
N ALA A 39 8.91 -2.99 -0.42
CA ALA A 39 7.60 -3.66 -0.37
C ALA A 39 6.59 -2.87 0.46
N ASN A 40 7.01 -2.33 1.60
CA ASN A 40 6.17 -1.47 2.44
C ASN A 40 5.79 -0.17 1.73
N ALA A 41 6.72 0.45 1.02
CA ALA A 41 6.47 1.67 0.25
C ALA A 41 5.43 1.42 -0.85
N ARG A 42 5.52 0.31 -1.58
CA ARG A 42 4.55 -0.07 -2.60
C ARG A 42 3.16 -0.30 -2.00
N MET A 43 3.08 -0.95 -0.86
CA MET A 43 1.82 -1.19 -0.16
C MET A 43 1.15 0.12 0.25
N LEU A 44 1.93 1.10 0.72
CA LEU A 44 1.43 2.43 1.06
C LEU A 44 0.94 3.18 -0.17
N GLU A 45 1.65 3.11 -1.28
CA GLU A 45 1.22 3.72 -2.55
C GLU A 45 -0.12 3.15 -3.03
N VAL A 46 -0.26 1.83 -3.00
CA VAL A 46 -1.49 1.15 -3.39
C VAL A 46 -2.64 1.59 -2.48
N ARG A 47 -2.42 1.58 -1.17
CA ARG A 47 -3.44 1.98 -0.21
C ARG A 47 -3.84 3.45 -0.39
N THR A 48 -2.88 4.34 -0.57
CA THR A 48 -3.15 5.77 -0.75
C THR A 48 -3.97 6.02 -2.01
N ALA A 49 -3.59 5.43 -3.13
CA ALA A 49 -4.34 5.57 -4.37
C ALA A 49 -5.76 5.01 -4.24
N ALA A 50 -5.91 3.85 -3.61
CA ALA A 50 -7.22 3.24 -3.38
C ALA A 50 -8.10 4.10 -2.47
N GLU A 51 -7.53 4.69 -1.43
CA GLU A 51 -8.26 5.61 -0.54
C GLU A 51 -8.75 6.84 -1.28
N ILE A 52 -7.95 7.40 -2.17
CA ILE A 52 -8.36 8.54 -3.01
C ILE A 52 -9.54 8.15 -3.89
N VAL A 53 -9.50 7.00 -4.54
CA VAL A 53 -10.61 6.49 -5.35
C VAL A 53 -11.86 6.32 -4.49
N ALA A 54 -11.73 5.70 -3.32
CA ALA A 54 -12.85 5.49 -2.41
C ALA A 54 -13.47 6.82 -1.96
N GLN A 55 -12.66 7.79 -1.61
CA GLN A 55 -13.14 9.13 -1.22
C GLN A 55 -13.82 9.85 -2.38
N ASN A 56 -13.26 9.77 -3.58
CA ASN A 56 -13.86 10.39 -4.76
C ASN A 56 -15.26 9.81 -5.03
N ARG A 57 -15.38 8.50 -4.93
CA ARG A 57 -16.69 7.85 -5.11
C ARG A 57 -17.68 8.20 -3.99
N ALA A 58 -17.18 8.31 -2.76
CA ALA A 58 -18.01 8.71 -1.62
C ALA A 58 -18.53 10.15 -1.77
N VAL A 59 -17.65 11.08 -2.13
CA VAL A 59 -18.02 12.47 -2.35
C VAL A 59 -19.05 12.59 -3.48
N GLU A 60 -18.85 11.87 -4.57
CA GLU A 60 -19.82 11.84 -5.67
C GLU A 60 -21.17 11.34 -5.20
N ALA A 61 -21.22 10.26 -4.42
CA ALA A 61 -22.47 9.73 -3.88
C ALA A 61 -23.18 10.72 -2.95
N LEU A 62 -22.44 11.54 -2.22
CA LEU A 62 -23.01 12.53 -1.31
C LEU A 62 -23.43 13.82 -1.98
N THR A 63 -22.75 14.21 -3.07
CA THR A 63 -22.95 15.52 -3.72
C THR A 63 -23.75 15.46 -5.01
N ASP A 64 -23.94 14.28 -5.59
CA ASP A 64 -24.76 14.12 -6.77
C ASP A 64 -26.21 14.53 -6.46
N PRO A 65 -26.82 15.44 -7.24
CA PRO A 65 -28.23 15.80 -7.06
C PRO A 65 -29.16 14.59 -7.14
N THR A 66 -28.79 13.60 -7.95
CA THR A 66 -29.54 12.35 -8.04
C THR A 66 -29.04 11.38 -6.99
N ALA A 67 -29.94 10.87 -6.15
CA ALA A 67 -29.58 9.87 -5.15
C ALA A 67 -29.04 8.60 -5.82
N PRO A 68 -28.00 7.96 -5.23
CA PRO A 68 -27.52 6.70 -5.74
C PRO A 68 -28.61 5.65 -5.80
N SER A 69 -28.63 4.87 -6.86
CA SER A 69 -29.58 3.75 -6.97
C SER A 69 -29.27 2.68 -5.92
N LEU A 70 -30.33 2.11 -5.35
CA LEU A 70 -30.18 0.99 -4.42
C LEU A 70 -29.58 -0.22 -5.11
N GLY A 71 -28.83 -1.00 -4.36
CA GLY A 71 -28.14 -2.19 -4.86
C GLY A 71 -26.69 -1.95 -5.17
N THR A 72 -26.13 -2.80 -6.01
CA THR A 72 -24.71 -2.84 -6.31
C THR A 72 -24.43 -2.23 -7.68
N VAL A 73 -23.52 -1.28 -7.72
CA VAL A 73 -23.00 -0.66 -8.95
C VAL A 73 -21.49 -0.79 -8.94
N SER A 74 -20.91 -1.20 -10.06
CA SER A 74 -19.47 -1.35 -10.22
C SER A 74 -18.95 -0.46 -11.33
N GLY A 75 -17.71 -0.06 -11.22
CA GLY A 75 -17.02 0.73 -12.21
C GLY A 75 -15.51 0.69 -11.98
N SER A 76 -14.81 1.56 -12.64
CA SER A 76 -13.39 1.74 -12.43
C SER A 76 -13.01 3.21 -12.54
N GLU A 77 -11.95 3.59 -11.87
CA GLU A 77 -11.42 4.95 -11.89
C GLU A 77 -9.91 4.91 -12.14
N MET A 78 -9.43 5.81 -12.95
CA MET A 78 -7.99 5.96 -13.18
C MET A 78 -7.40 6.80 -12.06
N GLN A 79 -6.38 6.26 -11.39
CA GLN A 79 -5.64 6.95 -10.35
C GLN A 79 -4.19 6.47 -10.38
N ALA A 80 -3.24 7.40 -10.31
CA ALA A 80 -1.81 7.09 -10.33
C ALA A 80 -1.41 6.22 -11.53
N GLY A 81 -2.00 6.47 -12.70
CA GLY A 81 -1.69 5.74 -13.94
C GLY A 81 -2.25 4.34 -14.03
N GLN A 82 -3.11 3.93 -13.09
CA GLN A 82 -3.71 2.59 -13.08
C GLN A 82 -5.22 2.68 -12.96
N SER A 83 -5.89 1.63 -13.43
CA SER A 83 -7.33 1.47 -13.29
C SER A 83 -7.67 0.76 -11.99
N TRP A 84 -8.54 1.36 -11.19
CA TRP A 84 -8.95 0.86 -9.89
C TRP A 84 -10.41 0.43 -9.94
N PRO A 85 -10.70 -0.87 -9.90
CA PRO A 85 -12.07 -1.35 -9.84
C PRO A 85 -12.71 -0.95 -8.50
N TRP A 86 -13.91 -0.43 -8.55
CA TRP A 86 -14.66 -0.11 -7.34
C TRP A 86 -16.07 -0.67 -7.42
N THR A 87 -16.66 -0.91 -6.26
CA THR A 87 -18.03 -1.38 -6.11
C THR A 87 -18.72 -0.51 -5.10
N ARG A 88 -19.93 -0.04 -5.44
CA ARG A 88 -20.77 0.75 -4.56
C ARG A 88 -22.01 -0.07 -4.23
N ILE A 89 -22.27 -0.24 -2.95
CA ILE A 89 -23.45 -0.93 -2.43
C ILE A 89 -24.29 0.09 -1.67
N THR A 90 -25.48 0.37 -2.15
CA THR A 90 -26.39 1.31 -1.53
C THR A 90 -27.54 0.56 -0.90
N THR A 91 -27.72 0.76 0.40
CA THR A 91 -28.76 0.11 1.19
C THR A 91 -29.65 1.16 1.83
N ALA A 92 -30.95 1.00 1.70
CA ALA A 92 -31.90 1.89 2.37
C ALA A 92 -31.92 1.62 3.87
N MET A 93 -31.98 2.70 4.65
CA MET A 93 -32.18 2.66 6.09
C MET A 93 -33.43 3.50 6.42
N PRO A 94 -34.62 2.96 6.14
CA PRO A 94 -35.87 3.75 6.19
C PRO A 94 -36.15 4.28 7.60
N ASP A 95 -35.85 3.53 8.64
CA ASP A 95 -36.10 3.95 10.02
C ASP A 95 -35.28 5.17 10.44
N ALA A 96 -34.12 5.37 9.82
CA ALA A 96 -33.26 6.53 10.08
C ALA A 96 -33.44 7.65 9.05
N GLY A 97 -34.21 7.43 7.97
CA GLY A 97 -34.32 8.37 6.86
C GLY A 97 -33.01 8.55 6.10
N LEU A 98 -32.22 7.51 6.04
CA LEU A 98 -30.89 7.52 5.43
C LEU A 98 -30.73 6.40 4.40
N GLU A 99 -29.77 6.60 3.54
CA GLU A 99 -29.19 5.55 2.70
C GLU A 99 -27.74 5.34 3.11
N GLN A 100 -27.36 4.09 3.28
CA GLN A 100 -25.97 3.72 3.51
C GLN A 100 -25.31 3.43 2.17
N VAL A 101 -24.20 4.09 1.91
CA VAL A 101 -23.40 3.90 0.70
C VAL A 101 -22.05 3.35 1.10
N ALA A 102 -21.82 2.09 0.82
CA ALA A 102 -20.55 1.42 1.06
C ALA A 102 -19.78 1.33 -0.25
N ILE A 103 -18.53 1.78 -0.23
CA ILE A 103 -17.67 1.77 -1.40
C ILE A 103 -16.46 0.91 -1.10
N HIS A 104 -16.20 -0.05 -1.98
CA HIS A 104 -15.06 -0.95 -1.89
C HIS A 104 -14.20 -0.75 -3.13
N VAL A 105 -12.91 -0.55 -2.93
CA VAL A 105 -11.94 -0.40 -4.02
C VAL A 105 -11.01 -1.59 -4.00
N ALA A 106 -10.94 -2.30 -5.11
CA ALA A 106 -10.04 -3.43 -5.28
C ALA A 106 -8.65 -2.97 -5.72
N SER A 107 -7.64 -3.70 -5.26
CA SER A 107 -6.29 -3.52 -5.77
C SER A 107 -6.18 -4.07 -7.19
N PRO A 108 -5.42 -3.41 -8.09
CA PRO A 108 -5.09 -3.98 -9.41
C PRO A 108 -4.34 -5.31 -9.31
N PHE A 109 -3.74 -5.57 -8.15
CA PHE A 109 -2.95 -6.78 -7.89
C PHE A 109 -3.73 -7.86 -7.13
N GLY A 110 -5.01 -7.62 -6.85
CA GLY A 110 -5.89 -8.53 -6.14
C GLY A 110 -6.20 -8.08 -4.72
N GLY A 111 -7.37 -8.47 -4.23
CA GLY A 111 -7.84 -8.12 -2.90
C GLY A 111 -8.42 -6.73 -2.78
N GLU A 112 -9.04 -6.44 -1.65
CA GLU A 112 -9.56 -5.12 -1.31
C GLU A 112 -8.43 -4.22 -0.84
N ALA A 113 -8.35 -3.02 -1.41
CA ALA A 113 -7.31 -2.05 -1.07
C ALA A 113 -7.83 -0.92 -0.18
N ALA A 114 -9.11 -0.56 -0.29
CA ALA A 114 -9.74 0.46 0.53
C ALA A 114 -11.24 0.25 0.59
N ALA A 115 -11.86 0.74 1.65
CA ALA A 115 -13.31 0.77 1.80
C ALA A 115 -13.70 2.00 2.59
N VAL A 116 -14.86 2.56 2.25
CA VAL A 116 -15.46 3.68 2.98
C VAL A 116 -16.96 3.53 3.00
N THR A 117 -17.57 3.89 4.10
CA THR A 117 -19.03 3.91 4.22
C THR A 117 -19.48 5.32 4.58
N VAL A 118 -20.42 5.84 3.82
CA VAL A 118 -21.02 7.15 4.06
C VAL A 118 -22.54 7.01 4.11
N TYR A 119 -23.20 8.02 4.66
CA TYR A 119 -24.64 8.06 4.81
C TYR A 119 -25.19 9.31 4.14
N ARG A 120 -26.26 9.13 3.41
CA ARG A 120 -26.96 10.22 2.72
C ARG A 120 -28.41 10.24 3.17
N ARG A 121 -28.94 11.42 3.40
CA ARG A 121 -30.37 11.57 3.71
C ARG A 121 -31.22 11.26 2.49
N THR A 122 -32.28 10.52 2.74
CA THR A 122 -33.33 10.29 1.73
C THR A 122 -34.32 11.44 1.76
N GLY A 123 -34.39 12.18 0.72
CA GLY A 123 -35.33 13.29 0.58
C GLY A 123 -34.75 14.67 0.69
#